data_8a4fc2317c768021eb0e353bd9d0ee76
#
_entry.id   8a4fc2317c768021eb0e353bd9d0ee76
#
_cell.length_a   1.000
_cell.length_b   1.000
_cell.length_c   1.000
_cell.angle_alpha   90.00
_cell.angle_beta   90.00
_cell.angle_gamma   90.00
#
_symmetry.space_group_name_H-M   'P 1'
#
loop_
_entity.id
_entity.type
_entity.pdbx_description
1 polymer ?
#
loop_
_entity_poly.entity_id
_entity_poly.type
_entity_poly.pdbx_seq_one_letter_code
_entity_poly.pdbx_strand_id
1 'polypeptide(L)'
;QPYIIDNFLDINGAYDEDAGAAEIYMSAEMAVEPIISMSTELMDRFRKWISSLHTNTIDRPLCNVIKDGKVLNFNYTEFVEDLYGADAGNICYIHGCRKKTDRGRQRLILGHIPGANDAAYEFEDDYSAIDNLDEHAQLLYDVQQIALQMVVEADDTLTKKCKEIIQSNQPFFDGLADIRQIVTIGHSLYPVDWDYFAEIIKCNKDRNRMQWFFGC
;
A
#
# COMPACT_ATOMS: atom_id res chain seq x y z
N GLN A 1 13.85 5.88 12.53
CA GLN A 1 13.72 4.52 12.05
C GLN A 1 15.03 3.72 12.03
N PRO A 2 16.25 4.28 11.77
CA PRO A 2 17.49 3.62 12.20
C PRO A 2 17.44 3.16 13.67
N TYR A 3 16.69 3.89 14.47
CA TYR A 3 16.44 3.65 15.91
C TYR A 3 15.89 2.25 16.25
N ILE A 4 15.18 1.58 15.36
CA ILE A 4 14.63 0.24 15.65
C ILE A 4 15.73 -0.82 15.57
N ILE A 5 16.65 -0.70 14.62
CA ILE A 5 17.70 -1.70 14.42
C ILE A 5 18.81 -1.52 15.45
N ASP A 6 19.24 -0.28 15.72
CA ASP A 6 20.28 0.00 16.73
C ASP A 6 19.85 -0.39 18.16
N ASN A 7 18.62 -0.03 18.55
CA ASN A 7 18.11 -0.42 19.88
C ASN A 7 17.74 -1.90 19.97
N PHE A 8 17.47 -2.51 18.88
CA PHE A 8 17.02 -3.88 18.75
C PHE A 8 18.11 -4.90 19.10
N LEU A 9 19.31 -4.70 18.58
CA LEU A 9 20.45 -5.54 18.91
C LEU A 9 20.89 -5.36 20.37
N ASP A 10 20.84 -4.13 20.90
CA ASP A 10 21.14 -3.84 22.31
C ASP A 10 20.17 -4.53 23.29
N ILE A 11 18.86 -4.53 22.99
CA ILE A 11 17.83 -5.10 23.89
C ILE A 11 17.91 -6.63 23.97
N ASN A 12 18.39 -7.29 22.93
CA ASN A 12 18.43 -8.74 22.83
C ASN A 12 19.80 -9.37 23.13
N GLY A 13 20.77 -8.59 23.63
CA GLY A 13 22.08 -9.11 23.98
C GLY A 13 22.94 -9.54 22.79
N ALA A 14 22.62 -9.07 21.57
CA ALA A 14 23.39 -9.39 20.36
C ALA A 14 24.81 -8.80 20.39
N TYR A 15 25.10 -7.93 21.36
CA TYR A 15 26.44 -7.39 21.63
C TYR A 15 27.16 -8.11 22.78
N ASP A 16 26.63 -9.23 23.24
CA ASP A 16 27.36 -10.05 24.18
C ASP A 16 28.54 -10.71 23.45
N GLU A 17 29.76 -10.36 23.81
CA GLU A 17 31.00 -10.89 23.22
C GLU A 17 31.10 -12.43 23.33
N ASP A 18 30.38 -13.02 24.29
CA ASP A 18 30.31 -14.47 24.50
C ASP A 18 29.14 -15.13 23.72
N ALA A 19 28.28 -14.38 23.05
CA ALA A 19 27.15 -14.92 22.30
C ALA A 19 27.58 -15.73 21.09
N GLY A 20 27.09 -16.97 20.99
CA GLY A 20 27.34 -17.81 19.82
C GLY A 20 26.56 -17.38 18.59
N ALA A 21 27.06 -17.73 17.40
CA ALA A 21 26.43 -17.38 16.12
C ALA A 21 24.92 -17.72 16.07
N ALA A 22 24.53 -18.90 16.54
CA ALA A 22 23.13 -19.33 16.58
C ALA A 22 22.24 -18.41 17.43
N GLU A 23 22.78 -17.90 18.54
CA GLU A 23 22.08 -17.03 19.46
C GLU A 23 21.87 -15.64 18.88
N ILE A 24 22.87 -15.13 18.16
CA ILE A 24 22.80 -13.86 17.42
C ILE A 24 21.74 -13.93 16.31
N TYR A 25 21.76 -15.00 15.49
CA TYR A 25 20.76 -15.21 14.43
C TYR A 25 19.33 -15.31 15.00
N MET A 26 19.14 -16.11 16.07
CA MET A 26 17.82 -16.24 16.71
C MET A 26 17.32 -14.92 17.27
N SER A 27 18.18 -14.11 17.85
CA SER A 27 17.83 -12.78 18.38
C SER A 27 17.35 -11.85 17.28
N ALA A 28 18.02 -11.83 16.13
CA ALA A 28 17.62 -11.04 14.98
C ALA A 28 16.27 -11.49 14.39
N GLU A 29 16.08 -12.81 14.22
CA GLU A 29 14.79 -13.35 13.75
C GLU A 29 13.64 -12.99 14.70
N MET A 30 13.82 -13.19 16.00
CA MET A 30 12.79 -12.89 17.00
C MET A 30 12.35 -11.44 17.00
N ALA A 31 13.21 -10.55 16.61
CA ALA A 31 12.90 -9.16 16.62
C ALA A 31 12.27 -8.64 15.33
N VAL A 32 12.63 -9.22 14.21
CA VAL A 32 11.99 -8.91 12.93
C VAL A 32 10.63 -9.59 12.80
N GLU A 33 10.45 -10.73 13.47
CA GLU A 33 9.22 -11.52 13.43
C GLU A 33 7.94 -10.70 13.72
N PRO A 34 7.86 -9.81 14.73
CA PRO A 34 6.68 -8.98 14.94
C PRO A 34 6.36 -8.04 13.78
N ILE A 35 7.35 -7.55 13.05
CA ILE A 35 7.17 -6.68 11.87
C ILE A 35 6.59 -7.49 10.71
N ILE A 36 7.16 -8.66 10.46
CA ILE A 36 6.70 -9.58 9.42
C ILE A 36 5.27 -10.05 9.71
N SER A 37 5.03 -10.49 10.95
CA SER A 37 3.71 -10.92 11.41
C SER A 37 2.68 -9.79 11.27
N MET A 38 3.03 -8.57 11.66
CA MET A 38 2.17 -7.41 11.51
C MET A 38 1.85 -7.14 10.02
N SER A 39 2.83 -7.20 9.13
CA SER A 39 2.62 -6.95 7.69
C SER A 39 1.71 -8.00 7.05
N THR A 40 1.85 -9.27 7.43
CA THR A 40 1.02 -10.37 6.91
C THR A 40 -0.39 -10.36 7.49
N GLU A 41 -0.54 -10.11 8.80
CA GLU A 41 -1.83 -10.08 9.47
C GLU A 41 -2.65 -8.82 9.17
N LEU A 42 -1.98 -7.69 8.85
CA LEU A 42 -2.63 -6.41 8.59
C LEU A 42 -3.74 -6.55 7.54
N MET A 43 -3.47 -7.23 6.45
CA MET A 43 -4.45 -7.40 5.37
C MET A 43 -5.65 -8.22 5.80
N ASP A 44 -5.46 -9.26 6.61
CA ASP A 44 -6.55 -10.08 7.12
C ASP A 44 -7.40 -9.33 8.16
N ARG A 45 -6.75 -8.59 9.05
CA ARG A 45 -7.43 -7.73 10.04
C ARG A 45 -8.19 -6.61 9.34
N PHE A 46 -7.58 -5.97 8.35
CA PHE A 46 -8.20 -4.94 7.53
C PHE A 46 -9.42 -5.49 6.79
N ARG A 47 -9.31 -6.66 6.18
CA ARG A 47 -10.43 -7.32 5.49
C ARG A 47 -11.59 -7.63 6.45
N LYS A 48 -11.30 -8.13 7.65
CA LYS A 48 -12.31 -8.38 8.67
C LYS A 48 -13.02 -7.08 9.07
N TRP A 49 -12.25 -6.02 9.29
CA TRP A 49 -12.80 -4.71 9.64
C TRP A 49 -13.69 -4.14 8.52
N ILE A 50 -13.20 -4.09 7.28
CA ILE A 50 -13.99 -3.61 6.13
C ILE A 50 -15.28 -4.45 5.96
N SER A 51 -15.21 -5.75 6.20
CA SER A 51 -16.37 -6.65 6.11
C SER A 51 -17.42 -6.40 7.20
N SER A 52 -17.02 -5.82 8.33
CA SER A 52 -17.93 -5.48 9.43
C SER A 52 -18.66 -4.15 9.23
N LEU A 53 -18.26 -3.33 8.25
CA LEU A 53 -18.92 -2.05 8.00
C LEU A 53 -20.29 -2.29 7.38
N HIS A 54 -21.29 -1.60 7.90
CA HIS A 54 -22.67 -1.64 7.42
C HIS A 54 -23.14 -0.24 7.05
N THR A 55 -23.97 -0.15 6.02
CA THR A 55 -24.68 1.09 5.72
C THR A 55 -25.96 1.12 6.54
N ASN A 56 -26.20 2.24 7.22
CA ASN A 56 -27.56 2.57 7.61
C ASN A 56 -28.25 3.12 6.36
N THR A 57 -29.42 2.58 6.01
CA THR A 57 -30.27 3.08 4.94
C THR A 57 -30.82 4.44 5.31
N ILE A 58 -30.00 5.47 5.19
CA ILE A 58 -30.44 6.86 5.26
C ILE A 58 -30.66 7.26 3.80
N ASP A 59 -31.86 7.69 3.49
CA ASP A 59 -32.19 8.33 2.21
C ASP A 59 -31.25 9.54 2.01
N ARG A 60 -30.17 9.35 1.31
CA ARG A 60 -29.28 10.45 0.96
C ARG A 60 -29.65 10.95 -0.42
N PRO A 61 -29.74 12.27 -0.60
CA PRO A 61 -30.00 12.83 -1.92
C PRO A 61 -28.88 12.41 -2.86
N LEU A 62 -29.24 11.67 -3.89
CA LEU A 62 -28.33 11.15 -4.87
C LEU A 62 -27.80 12.26 -5.75
N CYS A 63 -26.51 12.33 -5.89
CA CYS A 63 -25.89 13.04 -6.99
C CYS A 63 -26.16 12.23 -8.27
N ASN A 64 -27.02 12.72 -9.17
CA ASN A 64 -27.34 12.04 -10.43
C ASN A 64 -26.09 11.76 -11.29
N VAL A 65 -25.05 12.55 -11.11
CA VAL A 65 -23.74 12.35 -11.76
C VAL A 65 -23.15 10.96 -11.47
N ILE A 66 -23.42 10.39 -10.29
CA ILE A 66 -22.90 9.09 -9.91
C ILE A 66 -23.61 7.96 -10.64
N LYS A 67 -24.90 8.11 -10.98
CA LYS A 67 -25.68 7.06 -11.64
C LYS A 67 -25.22 6.79 -13.06
N ASP A 68 -24.95 7.85 -13.81
CA ASP A 68 -24.73 7.79 -15.26
C ASP A 68 -23.22 7.89 -15.62
N GLY A 69 -22.39 8.22 -14.62
CA GLY A 69 -20.95 8.43 -14.81
C GLY A 69 -20.12 7.17 -14.63
N LYS A 70 -18.87 7.25 -15.08
CA LYS A 70 -17.82 6.30 -14.66
C LYS A 70 -17.35 6.67 -13.26
N VAL A 71 -17.17 5.69 -12.40
CA VAL A 71 -16.75 5.88 -11.00
C VAL A 71 -15.42 5.18 -10.75
N LEU A 72 -14.37 5.94 -10.47
CA LEU A 72 -13.13 5.41 -9.91
C LEU A 72 -13.27 5.45 -8.37
N ASN A 73 -13.47 4.29 -7.76
CA ASN A 73 -13.72 4.18 -6.34
C ASN A 73 -12.46 3.74 -5.60
N PHE A 74 -11.97 4.60 -4.71
CA PHE A 74 -10.82 4.34 -3.84
C PHE A 74 -11.20 3.64 -2.54
N ASN A 75 -12.52 3.55 -2.23
CA ASN A 75 -13.01 2.84 -1.07
C ASN A 75 -13.13 1.33 -1.35
N TYR A 76 -13.07 0.54 -0.29
CA TYR A 76 -13.11 -0.91 -0.33
C TYR A 76 -14.53 -1.49 -0.19
N THR A 77 -15.55 -0.62 -0.20
CA THR A 77 -16.95 -0.99 0.01
C THR A 77 -17.80 -0.68 -1.21
N GLU A 78 -18.85 -1.44 -1.39
CA GLU A 78 -19.86 -1.29 -2.44
C GLU A 78 -20.88 -0.18 -2.17
N PHE A 79 -20.65 0.68 -1.20
CA PHE A 79 -21.61 1.70 -0.78
C PHE A 79 -22.03 2.67 -1.88
N VAL A 80 -21.17 2.85 -2.89
CA VAL A 80 -21.52 3.67 -4.05
C VAL A 80 -22.63 3.02 -4.90
N GLU A 81 -22.69 1.69 -4.95
CA GLU A 81 -23.79 0.94 -5.57
C GLU A 81 -25.04 1.00 -4.68
N ASP A 82 -24.88 0.61 -3.41
CA ASP A 82 -26.00 0.40 -2.48
C ASP A 82 -26.74 1.69 -2.09
N LEU A 83 -25.99 2.79 -1.87
CA LEU A 83 -26.55 4.05 -1.41
C LEU A 83 -26.86 5.04 -2.55
N TYR A 84 -26.12 4.96 -3.65
CA TYR A 84 -26.21 5.93 -4.73
C TYR A 84 -26.72 5.32 -6.03
N GLY A 85 -26.95 4.00 -6.07
CA GLY A 85 -27.50 3.30 -7.22
C GLY A 85 -26.62 3.39 -8.46
N ALA A 86 -25.29 3.51 -8.28
CA ALA A 86 -24.37 3.48 -9.39
C ALA A 86 -24.35 2.10 -10.05
N ASP A 87 -24.28 2.08 -11.38
CA ASP A 87 -24.17 0.82 -12.12
C ASP A 87 -22.80 0.18 -11.88
N ALA A 88 -22.82 -1.05 -11.36
CA ALA A 88 -21.61 -1.84 -11.09
C ALA A 88 -20.68 -1.96 -12.32
N GLY A 89 -21.25 -1.97 -13.55
CA GLY A 89 -20.48 -2.00 -14.78
C GLY A 89 -19.70 -0.72 -15.09
N ASN A 90 -20.04 0.37 -14.41
CA ASN A 90 -19.38 1.66 -14.52
C ASN A 90 -18.39 1.98 -13.39
N ILE A 91 -18.23 1.06 -12.43
CA ILE A 91 -17.37 1.29 -11.26
C ILE A 91 -16.07 0.49 -11.39
N CYS A 92 -14.95 1.18 -11.20
CA CYS A 92 -13.65 0.58 -10.97
C CYS A 92 -13.28 0.71 -9.50
N TYR A 93 -13.25 -0.38 -8.76
CA TYR A 93 -12.72 -0.44 -7.40
C TYR A 93 -11.20 -0.60 -7.48
N ILE A 94 -10.49 0.49 -7.61
CA ILE A 94 -9.06 0.51 -7.95
C ILE A 94 -8.18 -0.22 -6.92
N HIS A 95 -8.60 -0.22 -5.66
CA HIS A 95 -7.93 -0.94 -4.56
C HIS A 95 -8.65 -2.24 -4.16
N GLY A 96 -9.57 -2.71 -5.01
CA GLY A 96 -10.41 -3.86 -4.72
C GLY A 96 -11.63 -3.52 -3.86
N CYS A 97 -12.56 -4.48 -3.74
CA CYS A 97 -13.78 -4.35 -2.98
C CYS A 97 -14.02 -5.59 -2.12
N ARG A 98 -14.63 -5.40 -0.94
CA ARG A 98 -15.00 -6.51 -0.05
C ARG A 98 -16.07 -7.44 -0.63
N LYS A 99 -16.85 -6.94 -1.59
CA LYS A 99 -17.95 -7.68 -2.25
C LYS A 99 -17.40 -8.95 -2.92
N LYS A 100 -18.08 -10.05 -2.69
CA LYS A 100 -17.80 -11.29 -3.45
C LYS A 100 -18.33 -11.15 -4.87
N THR A 101 -17.49 -11.50 -5.83
CA THR A 101 -17.89 -11.69 -7.23
C THR A 101 -18.01 -13.18 -7.52
N ASP A 102 -18.57 -13.54 -8.68
CA ASP A 102 -18.63 -14.94 -9.15
C ASP A 102 -17.24 -15.58 -9.27
N ARG A 103 -16.20 -14.77 -9.41
CA ARG A 103 -14.78 -15.19 -9.43
C ARG A 103 -14.15 -15.31 -8.04
N GLY A 104 -14.94 -15.09 -6.97
CA GLY A 104 -14.47 -15.13 -5.60
C GLY A 104 -14.25 -13.74 -4.98
N ARG A 105 -13.43 -13.70 -3.91
CA ARG A 105 -13.10 -12.44 -3.22
C ARG A 105 -12.02 -11.69 -3.99
N GLN A 106 -12.21 -10.39 -4.19
CA GLN A 106 -11.19 -9.54 -4.76
C GLN A 106 -10.01 -9.37 -3.76
N ARG A 107 -8.80 -9.25 -4.30
CA ARG A 107 -7.65 -8.83 -3.49
C ARG A 107 -7.85 -7.36 -3.11
N LEU A 108 -7.76 -7.05 -1.82
CA LEU A 108 -7.69 -5.66 -1.36
C LEU A 108 -6.24 -5.20 -1.44
N ILE A 109 -6.05 -3.94 -1.83
CA ILE A 109 -4.74 -3.32 -1.98
C ILE A 109 -4.64 -2.20 -0.96
N LEU A 110 -3.82 -2.40 0.05
CA LEU A 110 -3.48 -1.41 1.08
C LEU A 110 -1.98 -1.17 0.99
N GLY A 111 -1.56 0.08 1.13
CA GLY A 111 -0.12 0.32 1.13
C GLY A 111 0.25 1.79 0.94
N HIS A 112 1.55 2.03 0.91
CA HIS A 112 2.18 3.34 0.81
C HIS A 112 2.89 3.54 -0.54
N ILE A 113 3.51 4.71 -0.71
CA ILE A 113 4.28 5.06 -1.90
C ILE A 113 5.55 4.19 -1.95
N PRO A 114 5.92 3.65 -3.14
CA PRO A 114 7.24 3.05 -3.34
C PRO A 114 8.34 4.04 -2.95
N GLY A 115 9.36 3.55 -2.27
CA GLY A 115 10.51 4.37 -1.86
C GLY A 115 10.23 5.35 -0.70
N ALA A 116 9.05 5.31 -0.09
CA ALA A 116 8.75 6.17 1.06
C ALA A 116 9.71 5.95 2.25
N ASN A 117 10.28 4.76 2.33
CA ASN A 117 11.17 4.32 3.40
C ASN A 117 12.60 4.06 2.92
N ASP A 118 12.94 4.30 1.64
CA ASP A 118 14.26 3.97 1.08
C ASP A 118 15.40 4.57 1.91
N ALA A 119 15.27 5.83 2.30
CA ALA A 119 16.27 6.50 3.14
C ALA A 119 16.39 5.90 4.56
N ALA A 120 15.38 5.15 5.03
CA ALA A 120 15.43 4.48 6.33
C ALA A 120 16.23 3.16 6.27
N TYR A 121 16.45 2.65 5.06
CA TYR A 121 17.15 1.40 4.80
C TYR A 121 18.53 1.61 4.14
N GLU A 122 18.91 2.87 3.89
CA GLU A 122 20.26 3.20 3.45
C GLU A 122 21.20 3.11 4.66
N PHE A 123 22.00 2.03 4.71
CA PHE A 123 23.19 2.01 5.53
C PHE A 123 24.30 2.71 4.74
N GLU A 124 25.04 3.59 5.40
CA GLU A 124 26.33 4.01 4.87
C GLU A 124 27.24 2.79 4.88
N ASP A 125 27.28 2.09 3.75
CA ASP A 125 28.24 1.01 3.52
C ASP A 125 29.64 1.61 3.43
N ASP A 126 30.27 1.88 4.56
CA ASP A 126 31.71 2.08 4.59
C ASP A 126 32.42 0.74 4.42
N TYR A 127 32.41 0.25 3.17
CA TYR A 127 33.11 -1.00 2.79
C TYR A 127 34.57 -1.03 3.24
N SER A 128 35.20 0.13 3.46
CA SER A 128 36.60 0.21 3.94
C SER A 128 36.73 -0.20 5.40
N ALA A 129 35.65 -0.12 6.17
CA ALA A 129 35.62 -0.56 7.57
C ALA A 129 35.38 -2.07 7.70
N ILE A 130 34.65 -2.69 6.76
CA ILE A 130 34.26 -4.11 6.83
C ILE A 130 35.48 -5.05 6.71
N ASP A 131 36.45 -4.73 5.87
CA ASP A 131 37.64 -5.55 5.66
C ASP A 131 38.53 -5.68 6.91
N ASN A 132 38.29 -4.89 7.95
CA ASN A 132 39.08 -4.88 9.18
C ASN A 132 38.28 -5.36 10.42
N LEU A 133 37.07 -5.87 10.23
CA LEU A 133 36.25 -6.40 11.33
C LEU A 133 36.83 -7.75 11.80
N ASP A 134 36.78 -8.02 13.08
CA ASP A 134 36.99 -9.36 13.60
C ASP A 134 35.80 -10.29 13.25
N GLU A 135 35.97 -11.60 13.48
CA GLU A 135 34.96 -12.59 13.12
C GLU A 135 33.58 -12.33 13.77
N HIS A 136 33.58 -11.80 14.99
CA HIS A 136 32.35 -11.51 15.72
C HIS A 136 31.66 -10.27 15.14
N ALA A 137 32.38 -9.21 14.89
CA ALA A 137 31.85 -8.00 14.29
C ALA A 137 31.34 -8.25 12.85
N GLN A 138 32.03 -9.11 12.07
CA GLN A 138 31.57 -9.53 10.77
C GLN A 138 30.25 -10.30 10.87
N LEU A 139 30.12 -11.21 11.82
CA LEU A 139 28.89 -11.95 12.06
C LEU A 139 27.71 -11.02 12.42
N LEU A 140 27.93 -10.04 13.31
CA LEU A 140 26.92 -9.06 13.67
C LEU A 140 26.46 -8.25 12.44
N TYR A 141 27.41 -7.80 11.61
CA TYR A 141 27.11 -7.09 10.37
C TYR A 141 26.24 -7.95 9.43
N ASP A 142 26.63 -9.20 9.19
CA ASP A 142 25.89 -10.12 8.31
C ASP A 142 24.47 -10.36 8.79
N VAL A 143 24.29 -10.52 10.11
CA VAL A 143 22.98 -10.72 10.73
C VAL A 143 22.13 -9.46 10.64
N GLN A 144 22.71 -8.27 10.80
CA GLN A 144 22.02 -7.00 10.59
C GLN A 144 21.53 -6.86 9.14
N GLN A 145 22.35 -7.22 8.14
CA GLN A 145 21.96 -7.18 6.73
C GLN A 145 20.78 -8.13 6.45
N ILE A 146 20.79 -9.33 7.03
CA ILE A 146 19.71 -10.30 6.90
C ILE A 146 18.42 -9.74 7.53
N ALA A 147 18.51 -9.22 8.75
CA ALA A 147 17.33 -8.63 9.43
C ALA A 147 16.76 -7.44 8.64
N LEU A 148 17.61 -6.57 8.12
CA LEU A 148 17.21 -5.47 7.25
C LEU A 148 16.50 -5.96 5.99
N GLN A 149 17.07 -6.95 5.31
CA GLN A 149 16.46 -7.53 4.12
C GLN A 149 15.05 -8.05 4.41
N MET A 150 14.84 -8.73 5.54
CA MET A 150 13.53 -9.22 5.95
C MET A 150 12.53 -8.07 6.18
N VAL A 151 12.97 -6.96 6.78
CA VAL A 151 12.12 -5.75 6.97
C VAL A 151 11.77 -5.11 5.62
N VAL A 152 12.73 -4.99 4.71
CA VAL A 152 12.50 -4.43 3.36
C VAL A 152 11.50 -5.29 2.59
N GLU A 153 11.62 -6.62 2.65
CA GLU A 153 10.67 -7.53 2.00
C GLU A 153 9.26 -7.42 2.60
N ALA A 154 9.16 -7.27 3.92
CA ALA A 154 7.88 -7.03 4.59
C ALA A 154 7.26 -5.69 4.16
N ASP A 155 8.05 -4.63 4.03
CA ASP A 155 7.64 -3.31 3.55
C ASP A 155 7.18 -3.34 2.08
N ASP A 156 7.89 -4.07 1.19
CA ASP A 156 7.48 -4.22 -0.22
C ASP A 156 6.10 -4.84 -0.37
N THR A 157 5.69 -5.72 0.55
CA THR A 157 4.34 -6.30 0.55
C THR A 157 3.24 -5.26 0.78
N LEU A 158 3.58 -4.15 1.45
CA LEU A 158 2.69 -3.02 1.75
C LEU A 158 2.90 -1.84 0.78
N THR A 159 3.67 -2.02 -0.27
CA THR A 159 3.89 -0.99 -1.28
C THR A 159 2.81 -1.04 -2.36
N LYS A 160 2.21 0.12 -2.69
CA LYS A 160 1.25 0.24 -3.79
C LYS A 160 1.96 0.28 -5.13
N LYS A 161 1.82 -0.79 -5.91
CA LYS A 161 2.35 -0.89 -7.28
C LYS A 161 1.35 -0.26 -8.27
N CYS A 162 1.17 1.07 -8.21
CA CYS A 162 0.13 1.80 -8.94
C CYS A 162 0.13 1.54 -10.44
N LYS A 163 1.30 1.42 -11.06
CA LYS A 163 1.43 1.14 -12.51
C LYS A 163 0.84 -0.22 -12.89
N GLU A 164 1.09 -1.25 -12.08
CA GLU A 164 0.53 -2.60 -12.29
C GLU A 164 -0.98 -2.60 -12.07
N ILE A 165 -1.46 -1.84 -11.07
CA ILE A 165 -2.88 -1.69 -10.78
C ILE A 165 -3.59 -0.99 -11.95
N ILE A 166 -3.00 0.09 -12.50
CA ILE A 166 -3.50 0.79 -13.68
C ILE A 166 -3.58 -0.17 -14.87
N GLN A 167 -2.50 -0.88 -15.16
CA GLN A 167 -2.44 -1.85 -16.26
C GLN A 167 -3.51 -2.93 -16.13
N SER A 168 -3.76 -3.43 -14.93
CA SER A 168 -4.80 -4.43 -14.66
C SER A 168 -6.23 -3.89 -14.85
N ASN A 169 -6.40 -2.55 -14.80
CA ASN A 169 -7.66 -1.85 -14.97
C ASN A 169 -7.70 -0.99 -16.25
N GLN A 170 -6.80 -1.23 -17.20
CA GLN A 170 -6.66 -0.43 -18.42
C GLN A 170 -7.98 -0.22 -19.18
N PRO A 171 -8.88 -1.23 -19.33
CA PRO A 171 -10.15 -1.02 -20.01
C PRO A 171 -11.05 0.06 -19.39
N PHE A 172 -10.96 0.26 -18.06
CA PHE A 172 -11.68 1.35 -17.41
C PHE A 172 -11.07 2.70 -17.80
N PHE A 173 -9.75 2.84 -17.75
CA PHE A 173 -9.06 4.10 -18.11
C PHE A 173 -9.24 4.45 -19.59
N ASP A 174 -9.20 3.47 -20.49
CA ASP A 174 -9.49 3.66 -21.93
C ASP A 174 -10.91 4.20 -22.14
N GLY A 175 -11.86 3.76 -21.32
CA GLY A 175 -13.23 4.25 -21.32
C GLY A 175 -13.39 5.71 -20.89
N LEU A 176 -12.33 6.38 -20.41
CA LEU A 176 -12.34 7.79 -19.99
C LEU A 176 -11.89 8.75 -21.10
N ALA A 177 -11.60 8.26 -22.31
CA ALA A 177 -10.99 9.03 -23.41
C ALA A 177 -11.78 10.29 -23.80
N ASP A 178 -13.09 10.27 -23.67
CA ASP A 178 -13.99 11.34 -24.07
C ASP A 178 -14.68 12.05 -22.89
N ILE A 179 -14.23 11.77 -21.66
CA ILE A 179 -14.76 12.40 -20.43
C ILE A 179 -14.39 13.89 -20.41
N ARG A 180 -15.36 14.74 -20.12
CA ARG A 180 -15.18 16.20 -20.06
C ARG A 180 -15.24 16.79 -18.66
N GLN A 181 -15.86 16.08 -17.75
CA GLN A 181 -16.02 16.52 -16.36
C GLN A 181 -15.60 15.43 -15.41
N ILE A 182 -14.80 15.79 -14.42
CA ILE A 182 -14.39 14.94 -13.31
C ILE A 182 -14.86 15.60 -12.03
N VAL A 183 -15.46 14.83 -11.15
CA VAL A 183 -15.86 15.27 -9.82
C VAL A 183 -15.15 14.39 -8.81
N THR A 184 -14.29 14.97 -8.00
CA THR A 184 -13.62 14.29 -6.88
C THR A 184 -14.38 14.58 -5.60
N ILE A 185 -14.81 13.52 -4.89
CA ILE A 185 -15.58 13.63 -3.66
C ILE A 185 -14.87 12.86 -2.55
N GLY A 186 -14.56 13.54 -1.44
CA GLY A 186 -14.01 12.92 -0.23
C GLY A 186 -12.65 12.26 -0.40
N HIS A 187 -11.86 12.63 -1.41
CA HIS A 187 -10.52 12.11 -1.64
C HIS A 187 -9.46 13.15 -1.23
N SER A 188 -8.44 12.71 -0.47
CA SER A 188 -7.37 13.57 0.03
C SER A 188 -6.38 14.04 -1.03
N LEU A 189 -6.39 13.43 -2.22
CA LEU A 189 -5.40 13.64 -3.30
C LEU A 189 -3.95 13.43 -2.84
N TYR A 190 -3.75 12.50 -1.92
CA TYR A 190 -2.42 12.20 -1.40
C TYR A 190 -1.51 11.61 -2.49
N PRO A 191 -0.21 11.89 -2.49
CA PRO A 191 0.73 11.50 -3.55
C PRO A 191 0.71 10.01 -3.93
N VAL A 192 0.37 9.13 -3.01
CA VAL A 192 0.28 7.67 -3.27
C VAL A 192 -0.70 7.31 -4.39
N ASP A 193 -1.66 8.18 -4.68
CA ASP A 193 -2.70 7.94 -5.67
C ASP A 193 -2.53 8.83 -6.93
N TRP A 194 -1.46 9.63 -7.03
CA TRP A 194 -1.26 10.55 -8.16
C TRP A 194 -1.13 9.86 -9.51
N ASP A 195 -0.57 8.67 -9.56
CA ASP A 195 -0.46 7.90 -10.81
C ASP A 195 -1.83 7.64 -11.45
N TYR A 196 -2.87 7.41 -10.65
CA TYR A 196 -4.23 7.21 -11.17
C TYR A 196 -4.79 8.50 -11.80
N PHE A 197 -4.57 9.64 -11.16
CA PHE A 197 -4.99 10.93 -11.70
C PHE A 197 -4.21 11.30 -12.97
N ALA A 198 -2.92 11.03 -12.98
CA ALA A 198 -2.09 11.22 -14.16
C ALA A 198 -2.58 10.35 -15.34
N GLU A 199 -2.95 9.09 -15.09
CA GLU A 199 -3.48 8.19 -16.12
C GLU A 199 -4.84 8.67 -16.66
N ILE A 200 -5.75 9.17 -15.80
CA ILE A 200 -7.01 9.79 -16.24
C ILE A 200 -6.75 10.92 -17.23
N ILE A 201 -5.81 11.81 -16.90
CA ILE A 201 -5.44 12.94 -17.76
C ILE A 201 -4.81 12.46 -19.07
N LYS A 202 -3.94 11.45 -18.98
CA LYS A 202 -3.20 10.89 -20.11
C LYS A 202 -4.13 10.22 -21.12
N CYS A 203 -5.11 9.44 -20.65
CA CYS A 203 -6.06 8.73 -21.49
C CYS A 203 -7.07 9.67 -22.19
N ASN A 204 -7.25 10.89 -21.69
CA ASN A 204 -8.21 11.84 -22.27
C ASN A 204 -7.72 12.45 -23.58
N LYS A 205 -8.58 12.45 -24.61
CA LYS A 205 -8.27 12.98 -25.94
C LYS A 205 -8.22 14.51 -26.00
N ASP A 206 -8.95 15.19 -25.12
CA ASP A 206 -9.09 16.65 -25.11
C ASP A 206 -8.88 17.23 -23.70
N ARG A 207 -7.65 17.08 -23.20
CA ARG A 207 -7.24 17.50 -21.85
C ARG A 207 -7.54 18.98 -21.57
N ASN A 208 -7.47 19.83 -22.61
CA ASN A 208 -7.65 21.29 -22.45
C ASN A 208 -9.12 21.68 -22.19
N ARG A 209 -10.06 20.80 -22.49
CA ARG A 209 -11.50 21.02 -22.24
C ARG A 209 -12.03 20.26 -21.04
N MET A 210 -11.16 19.49 -20.37
CA MET A 210 -11.54 18.75 -19.20
C MET A 210 -11.65 19.69 -18.00
N GLN A 211 -12.79 19.64 -17.33
CA GLN A 211 -13.06 20.39 -16.11
C GLN A 211 -12.99 19.46 -14.90
N TRP A 212 -12.32 19.90 -13.86
CA TRP A 212 -12.18 19.14 -12.63
C TRP A 212 -12.79 19.88 -11.46
N PHE A 213 -13.72 19.25 -10.79
CA PHE A 213 -14.44 19.77 -9.63
C PHE A 213 -14.05 18.97 -8.40
N PHE A 214 -13.88 19.67 -7.28
CA PHE A 214 -13.53 19.07 -6.01
C PHE A 214 -14.65 19.35 -5.01
N GLY A 215 -15.25 18.28 -4.44
CA GLY A 215 -16.25 18.33 -3.38
C GLY A 215 -15.62 17.91 -2.05
N CYS A 216 -15.89 18.68 -1.00
CA CYS A 216 -15.51 18.37 0.39
C CYS A 216 -16.56 17.48 1.05
#